data_8465e8986a9c4d251708f6c00078e3ff
#
_entry.id   8465e8986a9c4d251708f6c00078e3ff
#
_cell.length_a   1.000
_cell.length_b   1.000
_cell.length_c   1.000
_cell.angle_alpha   90.00
_cell.angle_beta   90.00
_cell.angle_gamma   90.00
#
_symmetry.space_group_name_H-M   'P 1'
#
loop_
_entity.id
_entity.type
_entity.pdbx_description
1 polymer ?
#
loop_
_entity_poly.entity_id
_entity_poly.type
_entity_poly.pdbx_seq_one_letter_code
_entity_poly.pdbx_strand_id
1 'polypeptide(L)'
;EIADIHLQIWPGTDVALNNALAYVLLNDGLVDEANVERHASGLSDLKEFLIEYTPAKVAKITGCTEDQIIKTAHTIAEAKAMLTFWFQGYNHSTQAVFKNNTLHNLSLLTDNFCRVGAGPLSLTGEANALGNRWVGALSHLLPGVRQVANYQHRTEVADYWGVPVVQIQPVPG
;
A
#
# COMPACT_ATOMS: atom_id res chain seq x y z
N GLU A 1 -23.76 -3.22 3.30
CA GLU A 1 -23.82 -4.47 2.53
C GLU A 1 -23.82 -4.17 1.03
N ILE A 2 -22.66 -3.68 0.56
CA ILE A 2 -22.46 -3.31 -0.85
C ILE A 2 -21.52 -4.32 -1.52
N ALA A 3 -20.71 -5.05 -0.70
CA ALA A 3 -19.69 -5.97 -1.19
C ALA A 3 -20.30 -7.30 -1.67
N ASP A 4 -19.86 -7.77 -2.83
CA ASP A 4 -20.21 -9.12 -3.36
C ASP A 4 -19.50 -10.21 -2.59
N ILE A 5 -18.27 -9.94 -2.11
CA ILE A 5 -17.48 -10.83 -1.25
C ILE A 5 -17.01 -10.03 -0.04
N HIS A 6 -17.34 -10.49 1.15
CA HIS A 6 -16.87 -9.91 2.40
C HIS A 6 -15.99 -10.89 3.15
N LEU A 7 -14.72 -10.52 3.36
CA LEU A 7 -13.75 -11.30 4.13
C LEU A 7 -13.60 -10.66 5.51
N GLN A 8 -14.25 -11.23 6.51
CA GLN A 8 -14.15 -10.75 7.90
C GLN A 8 -12.94 -11.39 8.58
N ILE A 9 -11.81 -10.70 8.50
CA ILE A 9 -10.55 -11.20 9.06
C ILE A 9 -10.31 -10.74 10.49
N TRP A 10 -9.54 -11.52 11.25
CA TRP A 10 -9.03 -11.09 12.55
C TRP A 10 -8.06 -9.91 12.38
N PRO A 11 -8.06 -8.93 13.31
CA PRO A 11 -7.12 -7.81 13.27
C PRO A 11 -5.66 -8.27 13.17
N GLY A 12 -4.90 -7.67 12.26
CA GLY A 12 -3.47 -7.95 12.07
C GLY A 12 -3.15 -9.14 11.15
N THR A 13 -4.15 -9.75 10.51
CA THR A 13 -3.95 -10.91 9.61
C THR A 13 -3.96 -10.56 8.12
N ASP A 14 -3.94 -9.28 7.80
CA ASP A 14 -3.97 -8.75 6.42
C ASP A 14 -2.84 -9.33 5.54
N VAL A 15 -1.61 -9.38 6.06
CA VAL A 15 -0.45 -9.90 5.33
C VAL A 15 -0.66 -11.37 4.98
N ALA A 16 -1.16 -12.17 5.93
CA ALA A 16 -1.42 -13.58 5.68
C ALA A 16 -2.49 -13.77 4.59
N LEU A 17 -3.58 -13.00 4.65
CA LEU A 17 -4.62 -13.04 3.62
C LEU A 17 -4.07 -12.68 2.24
N ASN A 18 -3.36 -11.56 2.11
CA ASN A 18 -2.82 -11.13 0.81
C ASN A 18 -1.82 -12.13 0.24
N ASN A 19 -1.00 -12.73 1.09
CA ASN A 19 -0.08 -13.80 0.66
C ASN A 19 -0.82 -15.04 0.20
N ALA A 20 -1.93 -15.42 0.85
CA ALA A 20 -2.75 -16.55 0.39
C ALA A 20 -3.43 -16.26 -0.96
N LEU A 21 -3.91 -15.04 -1.17
CA LEU A 21 -4.45 -14.62 -2.46
C LEU A 21 -3.36 -14.71 -3.55
N ALA A 22 -2.15 -14.21 -3.28
CA ALA A 22 -1.02 -14.30 -4.19
C ALA A 22 -0.60 -15.77 -4.45
N TYR A 23 -0.64 -16.62 -3.40
CA TYR A 23 -0.39 -18.05 -3.55
C TYR A 23 -1.38 -18.69 -4.53
N VAL A 24 -2.69 -18.45 -4.36
CA VAL A 24 -3.72 -19.03 -5.25
C VAL A 24 -3.53 -18.53 -6.69
N LEU A 25 -3.30 -17.23 -6.89
CA LEU A 25 -3.07 -16.65 -8.21
C LEU A 25 -1.92 -17.35 -8.96
N LEU A 26 -0.82 -17.60 -8.27
CA LEU A 26 0.37 -18.25 -8.86
C LEU A 26 0.19 -19.77 -9.01
N ASN A 27 -0.35 -20.44 -7.97
CA ASN A 27 -0.52 -21.88 -7.96
C ASN A 27 -1.52 -22.37 -9.01
N ASP A 28 -2.59 -21.62 -9.25
CA ASP A 28 -3.63 -21.95 -10.20
C ASP A 28 -3.34 -21.46 -11.63
N GLY A 29 -2.13 -20.88 -11.85
CA GLY A 29 -1.70 -20.42 -13.16
C GLY A 29 -2.48 -19.23 -13.70
N LEU A 30 -2.98 -18.36 -12.81
CA LEU A 30 -3.79 -17.19 -13.14
C LEU A 30 -2.94 -15.92 -13.41
N VAL A 31 -1.62 -16.05 -13.40
CA VAL A 31 -0.66 -14.95 -13.56
C VAL A 31 0.07 -15.08 -14.90
N ASP A 32 0.17 -14.01 -15.65
CA ASP A 32 1.12 -13.90 -16.76
C ASP A 32 2.53 -13.62 -16.20
N GLU A 33 3.24 -14.71 -15.85
CA GLU A 33 4.57 -14.63 -15.23
C GLU A 33 5.59 -13.92 -16.12
N ALA A 34 5.52 -14.12 -17.44
CA ALA A 34 6.41 -13.47 -18.38
C ALA A 34 6.20 -11.95 -18.39
N ASN A 35 4.96 -11.48 -18.18
CA ASN A 35 4.67 -10.07 -17.99
C ASN A 35 5.23 -9.54 -16.67
N VAL A 36 5.06 -10.27 -15.59
CA VAL A 36 5.60 -9.89 -14.27
C VAL A 36 7.12 -9.75 -14.32
N GLU A 37 7.83 -10.72 -14.92
CA GLU A 37 9.30 -10.72 -15.02
C GLU A 37 9.87 -9.58 -15.88
N ARG A 38 9.07 -9.05 -16.82
CA ARG A 38 9.47 -7.84 -17.58
C ARG A 38 9.45 -6.57 -16.73
N HIS A 39 8.67 -6.53 -15.65
CA HIS A 39 8.44 -5.32 -14.87
C HIS A 39 8.98 -5.41 -13.44
N ALA A 40 9.25 -6.61 -12.94
CA ALA A 40 9.71 -6.85 -11.58
C ALA A 40 10.73 -8.00 -11.54
N SER A 41 11.51 -8.07 -10.46
CA SER A 41 12.43 -9.17 -10.17
C SER A 41 12.01 -9.89 -8.90
N GLY A 42 12.47 -11.14 -8.70
CA GLY A 42 12.22 -11.91 -7.49
C GLY A 42 10.94 -12.74 -7.50
N LEU A 43 10.34 -13.02 -8.67
CA LEU A 43 9.14 -13.84 -8.76
C LEU A 43 9.38 -15.27 -8.24
N SER A 44 10.55 -15.87 -8.51
CA SER A 44 10.92 -17.19 -8.01
C SER A 44 10.99 -17.23 -6.47
N ASP A 45 11.60 -16.23 -5.87
CA ASP A 45 11.75 -16.12 -4.42
C ASP A 45 10.38 -15.90 -3.76
N LEU A 46 9.52 -15.11 -4.41
CA LEU A 46 8.14 -14.92 -3.95
C LEU A 46 7.35 -16.24 -3.99
N LYS A 47 7.47 -17.02 -5.05
CA LYS A 47 6.82 -18.34 -5.15
C LYS A 47 7.25 -19.28 -4.04
N GLU A 48 8.55 -19.36 -3.78
CA GLU A 48 9.10 -20.19 -2.69
C GLU A 48 8.58 -19.73 -1.33
N PHE A 49 8.59 -18.43 -1.08
CA PHE A 49 8.06 -17.83 0.16
C PHE A 49 6.57 -18.13 0.37
N LEU A 50 5.77 -18.08 -0.69
CA LEU A 50 4.33 -18.24 -0.61
C LEU A 50 3.87 -19.68 -0.35
N ILE A 51 4.71 -20.71 -0.47
CA ILE A 51 4.37 -22.12 -0.18
C ILE A 51 3.78 -22.27 1.23
N GLU A 52 4.21 -21.44 2.18
CA GLU A 52 3.73 -21.45 3.55
C GLU A 52 2.34 -20.81 3.74
N TYR A 53 1.79 -20.18 2.70
CA TYR A 53 0.53 -19.41 2.77
C TYR A 53 -0.62 -20.10 2.00
N THR A 54 -0.75 -21.41 2.14
CA THR A 54 -1.89 -22.12 1.52
C THR A 54 -3.22 -21.63 2.08
N PRO A 55 -4.32 -21.62 1.29
CA PRO A 55 -5.65 -21.24 1.75
C PRO A 55 -6.09 -21.97 3.02
N ALA A 56 -5.86 -23.29 3.10
CA ALA A 56 -6.20 -24.11 4.26
C ALA A 56 -5.48 -23.69 5.55
N LYS A 57 -4.22 -23.24 5.44
CA LYS A 57 -3.42 -22.76 6.56
C LYS A 57 -3.85 -21.36 6.97
N VAL A 58 -4.04 -20.47 5.97
CA VAL A 58 -4.40 -19.07 6.20
C VAL A 58 -5.83 -18.89 6.68
N ALA A 59 -6.74 -19.76 6.28
CA ALA A 59 -8.10 -19.81 6.82
C ALA A 59 -8.11 -19.86 8.37
N LYS A 60 -7.23 -20.69 8.96
CA LYS A 60 -7.08 -20.80 10.42
C LYS A 60 -6.49 -19.56 11.07
N ILE A 61 -5.72 -18.78 10.34
CA ILE A 61 -5.07 -17.54 10.83
C ILE A 61 -6.05 -16.37 10.75
N THR A 62 -6.80 -16.28 9.66
CA THR A 62 -7.63 -15.11 9.34
C THR A 62 -9.06 -15.20 9.85
N GLY A 63 -9.57 -16.41 10.05
CA GLY A 63 -10.98 -16.67 10.34
C GLY A 63 -11.89 -16.74 9.11
N CYS A 64 -11.35 -16.51 7.91
CA CYS A 64 -12.06 -16.76 6.66
C CYS A 64 -12.10 -18.27 6.35
N THR A 65 -13.03 -18.69 5.50
CA THR A 65 -13.01 -20.06 4.96
C THR A 65 -12.00 -20.16 3.80
N GLU A 66 -11.50 -21.37 3.57
CA GLU A 66 -10.63 -21.68 2.44
C GLU A 66 -11.28 -21.28 1.11
N ASP A 67 -12.56 -21.65 0.93
CA ASP A 67 -13.34 -21.35 -0.27
C ASP A 67 -13.48 -19.82 -0.50
N GLN A 68 -13.63 -19.03 0.56
CA GLN A 68 -13.69 -17.57 0.44
C GLN A 68 -12.38 -17.00 -0.09
N ILE A 69 -11.23 -17.50 0.38
CA ILE A 69 -9.92 -17.08 -0.06
C ILE A 69 -9.71 -17.43 -1.53
N ILE A 70 -9.99 -18.67 -1.92
CA ILE A 70 -9.86 -19.15 -3.30
C ILE A 70 -10.78 -18.34 -4.23
N LYS A 71 -12.06 -18.24 -3.89
CA LYS A 71 -13.03 -17.47 -4.67
C LYS A 71 -12.60 -16.02 -4.87
N THR A 72 -12.06 -15.39 -3.84
CA THR A 72 -11.59 -14.00 -3.93
C THR A 72 -10.42 -13.88 -4.89
N ALA A 73 -9.44 -14.78 -4.84
CA ALA A 73 -8.30 -14.77 -5.75
C ALA A 73 -8.73 -14.95 -7.20
N HIS A 74 -9.64 -15.88 -7.47
CA HIS A 74 -10.20 -16.08 -8.82
C HIS A 74 -10.98 -14.85 -9.30
N THR A 75 -11.80 -14.24 -8.43
CA THR A 75 -12.53 -13.00 -8.77
C THR A 75 -11.59 -11.86 -9.13
N ILE A 76 -10.46 -11.75 -8.43
CA ILE A 76 -9.41 -10.77 -8.74
C ILE A 76 -8.79 -11.07 -10.12
N ALA A 77 -8.47 -12.32 -10.40
CA ALA A 77 -7.87 -12.75 -11.67
C ALA A 77 -8.77 -12.52 -12.87
N GLU A 78 -10.08 -12.76 -12.71
CA GLU A 78 -11.09 -12.60 -13.77
C GLU A 78 -11.43 -11.13 -14.05
N ALA A 79 -11.09 -10.23 -13.15
CA ALA A 79 -11.39 -8.81 -13.29
C ALA A 79 -10.57 -8.18 -14.43
N LYS A 80 -11.24 -7.48 -15.36
CA LYS A 80 -10.57 -6.74 -16.43
C LYS A 80 -9.66 -5.62 -15.92
N ALA A 81 -10.01 -5.03 -14.77
CA ALA A 81 -9.25 -4.00 -14.09
C ALA A 81 -9.64 -4.02 -12.60
N MET A 82 -8.66 -3.85 -11.74
CA MET A 82 -8.84 -3.80 -10.29
C MET A 82 -8.29 -2.49 -9.74
N LEU A 83 -9.09 -1.81 -8.93
CA LEU A 83 -8.64 -0.73 -8.05
C LEU A 83 -8.59 -1.26 -6.62
N THR A 84 -7.44 -1.15 -5.99
CA THR A 84 -7.28 -1.52 -4.59
C THR A 84 -7.22 -0.26 -3.73
N PHE A 85 -8.18 -0.12 -2.83
CA PHE A 85 -8.23 1.01 -1.91
C PHE A 85 -7.86 0.55 -0.49
N TRP A 86 -7.01 1.32 0.18
CA TRP A 86 -6.71 1.11 1.60
C TRP A 86 -6.43 2.43 2.31
N PHE A 87 -6.39 2.37 3.63
CA PHE A 87 -6.22 3.55 4.46
C PHE A 87 -5.45 3.24 5.75
N GLN A 88 -5.81 3.85 6.85
CA GLN A 88 -5.07 3.80 8.13
C GLN A 88 -4.87 2.39 8.69
N GLY A 89 -5.79 1.46 8.48
CA GLY A 89 -5.65 0.07 8.93
C GLY A 89 -4.40 -0.62 8.39
N TYR A 90 -3.96 -0.23 7.18
CA TYR A 90 -2.68 -0.65 6.62
C TYR A 90 -1.54 0.28 7.03
N ASN A 91 -1.73 1.60 6.87
CA ASN A 91 -0.65 2.58 6.96
C ASN A 91 -0.19 2.87 8.41
N HIS A 92 -1.06 2.74 9.39
CA HIS A 92 -0.76 3.00 10.82
C HIS A 92 -0.42 1.74 11.61
N SER A 93 -0.11 0.65 10.95
CA SER A 93 0.32 -0.61 11.56
C SER A 93 1.83 -0.64 11.76
N THR A 94 2.30 -1.36 12.77
CA THR A 94 3.74 -1.68 12.93
C THR A 94 4.29 -2.49 11.75
N GLN A 95 3.42 -3.13 10.97
CA GLN A 95 3.74 -3.89 9.76
C GLN A 95 3.35 -3.14 8.47
N ALA A 96 3.18 -1.82 8.53
CA ALA A 96 2.64 -1.02 7.43
C ALA A 96 3.37 -1.26 6.10
N VAL A 97 4.71 -1.29 6.10
CA VAL A 97 5.50 -1.51 4.88
C VAL A 97 5.19 -2.88 4.26
N PHE A 98 5.15 -3.94 5.07
CA PHE A 98 4.82 -5.28 4.58
C PHE A 98 3.39 -5.38 4.06
N LYS A 99 2.42 -4.78 4.76
CA LYS A 99 1.03 -4.73 4.31
C LYS A 99 0.90 -4.05 2.95
N ASN A 100 1.49 -2.87 2.79
CA ASN A 100 1.48 -2.15 1.51
C ASN A 100 2.17 -2.96 0.40
N ASN A 101 3.32 -3.58 0.69
CA ASN A 101 4.02 -4.41 -0.30
C ASN A 101 3.17 -5.59 -0.77
N THR A 102 2.42 -6.25 0.12
CA THR A 102 1.54 -7.36 -0.30
C THR A 102 0.41 -6.91 -1.22
N LEU A 103 -0.15 -5.70 -1.03
CA LEU A 103 -1.12 -5.12 -1.96
C LEU A 103 -0.50 -4.77 -3.32
N HIS A 104 0.71 -4.22 -3.31
CA HIS A 104 1.44 -3.95 -4.54
C HIS A 104 1.76 -5.24 -5.29
N ASN A 105 2.15 -6.31 -4.58
CA ASN A 105 2.39 -7.62 -5.18
C ASN A 105 1.13 -8.15 -5.88
N LEU A 106 -0.05 -8.09 -5.25
CA LEU A 106 -1.31 -8.50 -5.88
C LEU A 106 -1.58 -7.69 -7.17
N SER A 107 -1.35 -6.37 -7.13
CA SER A 107 -1.54 -5.51 -8.30
C SER A 107 -0.55 -5.84 -9.43
N LEU A 108 0.70 -6.18 -9.10
CA LEU A 108 1.72 -6.59 -10.09
C LEU A 108 1.40 -7.96 -10.69
N LEU A 109 1.03 -8.94 -9.88
CA LEU A 109 0.70 -10.29 -10.32
C LEU A 109 -0.52 -10.34 -11.25
N THR A 110 -1.43 -9.37 -11.12
CA THR A 110 -2.67 -9.31 -11.91
C THR A 110 -2.65 -8.24 -13.00
N ASP A 111 -1.47 -7.71 -13.34
CA ASP A 111 -1.28 -6.64 -14.34
C ASP A 111 -2.15 -5.39 -14.07
N ASN A 112 -2.37 -5.07 -12.80
CA ASN A 112 -3.14 -3.90 -12.35
C ASN A 112 -2.23 -2.78 -11.84
N PHE A 113 -1.11 -2.52 -12.53
CA PHE A 113 -0.17 -1.47 -12.21
C PHE A 113 0.05 -0.57 -13.43
N CYS A 114 0.02 0.74 -13.24
CA CYS A 114 0.22 1.73 -14.32
C CYS A 114 -0.75 1.60 -15.51
N ARG A 115 -1.97 1.09 -15.28
CA ARG A 115 -3.02 1.00 -16.30
C ARG A 115 -4.17 1.96 -15.98
N VAL A 116 -4.80 2.48 -17.03
CA VAL A 116 -5.99 3.33 -16.88
C VAL A 116 -7.13 2.54 -16.23
N GLY A 117 -7.68 3.07 -15.14
CA GLY A 117 -8.76 2.44 -14.40
C GLY A 117 -8.34 1.28 -13.48
N ALA A 118 -7.05 1.06 -13.29
CA ALA A 118 -6.53 0.00 -12.43
C ALA A 118 -5.37 0.51 -11.56
N GLY A 119 -5.16 -0.12 -10.43
CA GLY A 119 -3.98 0.09 -9.60
C GLY A 119 -4.23 0.20 -8.11
N PRO A 120 -3.16 0.21 -7.33
CA PRO A 120 -3.20 0.42 -5.89
C PRO A 120 -3.36 1.91 -5.57
N LEU A 121 -4.28 2.25 -4.68
CA LEU A 121 -4.58 3.63 -4.28
C LEU A 121 -4.70 3.74 -2.76
N SER A 122 -3.67 4.27 -2.13
CA SER A 122 -3.73 4.66 -0.72
C SER A 122 -4.58 5.92 -0.57
N LEU A 123 -5.70 5.80 0.14
CA LEU A 123 -6.57 6.94 0.41
C LEU A 123 -5.97 7.79 1.52
N THR A 124 -5.95 9.09 1.33
CA THR A 124 -5.55 10.04 2.36
C THR A 124 -6.75 10.37 3.25
N GLY A 125 -6.57 10.34 4.58
CA GLY A 125 -7.66 10.53 5.54
C GLY A 125 -8.13 11.96 5.67
N GLU A 126 -7.20 12.90 5.55
CA GLU A 126 -7.50 14.32 5.65
C GLU A 126 -7.77 14.92 4.28
N ALA A 127 -8.81 15.74 4.21
CA ALA A 127 -9.10 16.48 3.00
C ALA A 127 -7.92 17.39 2.65
N ASN A 128 -7.50 17.35 1.38
CA ASN A 128 -6.41 18.18 0.86
C ASN A 128 -5.06 18.01 1.59
N ALA A 129 -4.70 16.79 2.03
CA ALA A 129 -3.41 16.55 2.67
C ALA A 129 -2.21 16.95 1.79
N LEU A 130 -2.33 16.85 0.47
CA LEU A 130 -1.31 17.32 -0.46
C LEU A 130 -1.13 18.84 -0.36
N GLY A 131 -2.22 19.60 -0.39
CA GLY A 131 -2.18 21.06 -0.21
C GLY A 131 -1.61 21.46 1.15
N ASN A 132 -1.95 20.73 2.21
CA ASN A 132 -1.37 20.94 3.54
C ASN A 132 0.15 20.79 3.54
N ARG A 133 0.69 19.79 2.83
CA ARG A 133 2.15 19.63 2.68
C ARG A 133 2.79 20.79 1.94
N TRP A 134 2.13 21.33 0.91
CA TRP A 134 2.61 22.49 0.16
C TRP A 134 2.72 23.75 1.03
N VAL A 135 1.84 23.91 2.01
CA VAL A 135 1.89 25.05 2.95
C VAL A 135 2.71 24.78 4.23
N GLY A 136 3.37 23.63 4.31
CA GLY A 136 4.27 23.31 5.41
C GLY A 136 3.61 22.67 6.65
N ALA A 137 2.49 21.98 6.48
CA ALA A 137 1.77 21.34 7.60
C ALA A 137 2.42 20.03 8.11
N LEU A 138 3.71 19.83 7.92
CA LEU A 138 4.49 18.74 8.50
C LEU A 138 5.63 19.31 9.33
N SER A 139 5.99 18.67 10.43
CA SER A 139 7.00 19.14 11.39
C SER A 139 8.38 19.48 10.78
N HIS A 140 8.72 18.83 9.66
CA HIS A 140 10.00 19.03 8.96
C HIS A 140 9.90 19.91 7.70
N LEU A 141 8.71 20.40 7.36
CA LEU A 141 8.48 21.23 6.18
C LEU A 141 8.06 22.66 6.50
N LEU A 142 8.45 23.54 5.61
CA LEU A 142 8.01 24.93 5.50
C LEU A 142 7.25 25.10 4.17
N PRO A 143 6.51 26.19 3.96
CA PRO A 143 5.81 26.47 2.71
C PRO A 143 6.69 26.27 1.47
N GLY A 144 6.10 25.71 0.42
CA GLY A 144 6.79 25.38 -0.83
C GLY A 144 7.69 24.15 -0.72
N VAL A 145 7.36 23.22 0.17
CA VAL A 145 8.11 21.94 0.41
C VAL A 145 9.57 22.21 0.85
N ARG A 146 9.83 23.36 1.43
CA ARG A 146 11.13 23.70 1.99
C ARG A 146 11.38 22.92 3.29
N GLN A 147 12.62 22.48 3.48
CA GLN A 147 12.98 21.70 4.67
C GLN A 147 13.39 22.65 5.82
N VAL A 148 12.78 22.48 6.98
CA VAL A 148 13.10 23.29 8.17
C VAL A 148 14.55 23.08 8.65
N ALA A 149 15.15 21.91 8.40
CA ALA A 149 16.54 21.65 8.72
C ALA A 149 17.53 22.47 7.86
N ASN A 150 17.14 22.90 6.68
CA ASN A 150 17.99 23.68 5.77
C ASN A 150 17.95 25.17 6.14
N TYR A 151 19.12 25.73 6.49
CA TYR A 151 19.22 27.14 6.91
C TYR A 151 18.79 28.15 5.81
N GLN A 152 19.16 27.88 4.55
CA GLN A 152 18.77 28.74 3.43
C GLN A 152 17.25 28.74 3.24
N HIS A 153 16.62 27.59 3.30
CA HIS A 153 15.15 27.48 3.23
C HIS A 153 14.45 28.23 4.36
N ARG A 154 14.99 28.18 5.58
CA ARG A 154 14.49 29.00 6.70
C ARG A 154 14.65 30.49 6.46
N THR A 155 15.77 30.90 5.90
CA THR A 155 16.03 32.32 5.60
C THR A 155 15.03 32.85 4.57
N GLU A 156 14.83 32.12 3.47
CA GLU A 156 13.86 32.49 2.44
C GLU A 156 12.43 32.65 3.00
N VAL A 157 12.02 31.72 3.87
CA VAL A 157 10.68 31.76 4.48
C VAL A 157 10.59 32.88 5.54
N ALA A 158 11.65 33.08 6.32
CA ALA A 158 11.74 34.18 7.29
C ALA A 158 11.61 35.53 6.62
N ASP A 159 12.33 35.75 5.51
CA ASP A 159 12.26 36.99 4.71
C ASP A 159 10.85 37.23 4.18
N TYR A 160 10.21 36.15 3.64
CA TYR A 160 8.83 36.22 3.15
C TYR A 160 7.82 36.54 4.25
N TRP A 161 8.00 35.98 5.45
CA TRP A 161 7.13 36.25 6.61
C TRP A 161 7.46 37.54 7.34
N GLY A 162 8.59 38.17 7.04
CA GLY A 162 9.05 39.38 7.74
C GLY A 162 9.44 39.11 9.19
N VAL A 163 10.00 37.93 9.49
CA VAL A 163 10.44 37.54 10.84
C VAL A 163 11.93 37.21 10.87
N PRO A 164 12.61 37.33 12.00
CA PRO A 164 14.00 36.90 12.15
C PRO A 164 14.12 35.39 11.94
N VAL A 165 15.09 34.92 11.15
CA VAL A 165 15.29 33.48 10.85
C VAL A 165 15.51 32.64 12.11
N VAL A 166 16.00 33.24 13.20
CA VAL A 166 16.19 32.59 14.50
C VAL A 166 14.87 32.10 15.14
N GLN A 167 13.73 32.65 14.70
CA GLN A 167 12.42 32.23 15.17
C GLN A 167 11.95 30.95 14.48
N ILE A 168 12.54 30.59 13.35
CA ILE A 168 12.24 29.32 12.65
C ILE A 168 13.31 28.29 13.02
N GLN A 169 13.06 27.52 14.08
CA GLN A 169 14.00 26.52 14.57
C GLN A 169 13.56 25.11 14.18
N PRO A 170 14.48 24.23 13.73
CA PRO A 170 14.20 22.82 13.65
C PRO A 170 14.03 22.25 15.06
N VAL A 171 12.87 21.68 15.32
CA VAL A 171 12.60 20.98 16.60
C VAL A 171 12.83 19.50 16.37
N PRO A 172 13.57 18.80 17.25
CA PRO A 172 13.68 17.34 17.20
C PRO A 172 12.28 16.73 17.30
N GLY A 173 11.93 15.82 16.40
CA GLY A 173 10.67 15.08 16.43
C GLY A 173 10.70 13.95 17.47
#